data_8fb5282618f727aeb426862558d4ebc1
#
_entry.id   8fb5282618f727aeb426862558d4ebc1
#
_cell.length_a   1.000
_cell.length_b   1.000
_cell.length_c   1.000
_cell.angle_alpha   90.00
_cell.angle_beta   90.00
_cell.angle_gamma   90.00
#
_symmetry.space_group_name_H-M   'P 1'
#
loop_
_entity.id
_entity.type
_entity.pdbx_description
1 polymer ?
#
loop_
_entity_poly.entity_id
_entity_poly.type
_entity_poly.pdbx_seq_one_letter_code
_entity_poly.pdbx_strand_id
1 'polypeptide(L)'
;MKKQSFVLLILLMLILCFAITLPASADIQSDIRVYLRRLQVEDTLRITVHGQYVTEDGHLSFSDGANLTVVLRGDKLVLHTGQTAMVMGNSLKLVRCESTPSGYLLLNDNTGMYEGDLSLDISNNAIRPILNINVEDYLLGVVPFEMGDSFPLEALKAQAVTARTYALRKSGSSGAYDVEDTTNDQAYRGRTTNSPLSEQAVKETEGLCGVYRGALAQCFYSASNGGQTELGQHVWPNSDSDAYGYMDMRDDPYDLENKNSVVKRYTLDKKPGEKGIGTALHQALVDAMSDQLTEMGIEADSELVRFDEIQSIEAITPKFSGDSRLMTELRFTVKISTRNYVFRQTPSPEPSASPTPDAPDHTIAPTQAPLPTATPSFSSYKKVKDALTVTLPIFTTAEQAMGL
;
A
#
# COMPACT_ATOMS: atom_id res chain seq x y z
N MET A 1 36.60 -61.51 23.92
CA MET A 1 35.54 -60.75 24.61
C MET A 1 35.74 -59.26 24.61
N LYS A 2 36.90 -58.65 24.88
CA LYS A 2 37.08 -57.16 24.92
C LYS A 2 36.89 -56.43 23.60
N LYS A 3 37.21 -57.05 22.45
CA LYS A 3 37.03 -56.39 21.12
C LYS A 3 35.55 -56.32 20.68
N GLN A 4 34.75 -57.35 21.02
CA GLN A 4 33.32 -57.35 20.67
C GLN A 4 32.50 -56.33 21.49
N SER A 5 32.86 -56.14 22.77
CA SER A 5 32.25 -55.13 23.64
C SER A 5 32.57 -53.71 23.18
N PHE A 6 33.77 -53.48 22.64
CA PHE A 6 34.15 -52.14 22.12
C PHE A 6 33.43 -51.77 20.83
N VAL A 7 33.25 -52.73 19.91
CA VAL A 7 32.48 -52.53 18.67
C VAL A 7 31.00 -52.29 18.98
N LEU A 8 30.43 -53.01 19.96
CA LEU A 8 29.05 -52.81 20.39
C LEU A 8 28.85 -51.43 21.02
N LEU A 9 29.82 -50.90 21.77
CA LEU A 9 29.76 -49.55 22.37
C LEU A 9 29.83 -48.45 21.32
N ILE A 10 30.67 -48.58 20.28
CA ILE A 10 30.75 -47.65 19.16
C ILE A 10 29.44 -47.66 18.34
N LEU A 11 28.87 -48.85 18.10
CA LEU A 11 27.59 -48.95 17.40
C LEU A 11 26.46 -48.31 18.21
N LEU A 12 26.45 -48.49 19.53
CA LEU A 12 25.48 -47.88 20.44
C LEU A 12 25.64 -46.33 20.47
N MET A 13 26.88 -45.81 20.48
CA MET A 13 27.17 -44.39 20.39
C MET A 13 26.75 -43.79 19.04
N LEU A 14 26.96 -44.49 17.93
CA LEU A 14 26.50 -44.06 16.60
C LEU A 14 24.96 -44.02 16.49
N ILE A 15 24.30 -45.05 17.09
CA ILE A 15 22.82 -45.05 17.14
C ILE A 15 22.31 -43.91 18.04
N LEU A 16 22.98 -43.63 19.17
CA LEU A 16 22.62 -42.52 20.06
C LEU A 16 22.85 -41.16 19.41
N CYS A 17 23.92 -40.96 18.63
CA CYS A 17 24.17 -39.76 17.84
C CYS A 17 23.14 -39.58 16.72
N PHE A 18 22.65 -40.66 16.10
CA PHE A 18 21.58 -40.58 15.09
C PHE A 18 20.20 -40.32 15.70
N ALA A 19 19.97 -40.72 16.96
CA ALA A 19 18.70 -40.45 17.65
C ALA A 19 18.56 -39.01 18.17
N ILE A 20 19.68 -38.24 18.23
CA ILE A 20 19.68 -36.86 18.76
C ILE A 20 19.40 -35.81 17.64
N THR A 21 19.37 -36.24 16.39
CA THR A 21 19.11 -35.36 15.25
C THR A 21 17.70 -35.51 14.65
N LEU A 22 16.72 -35.93 15.43
CA LEU A 22 15.34 -35.66 15.04
C LEU A 22 15.14 -34.15 15.20
N PRO A 23 14.89 -33.41 14.12
CA PRO A 23 14.46 -32.02 14.29
C PRO A 23 13.26 -32.07 15.22
N ALA A 24 13.30 -31.30 16.29
CA ALA A 24 12.07 -30.99 17.02
C ALA A 24 11.12 -30.38 15.98
N SER A 25 10.16 -31.19 15.53
CA SER A 25 9.02 -30.68 14.80
C SER A 25 8.32 -29.76 15.82
N ALA A 26 8.63 -28.47 15.78
CA ALA A 26 7.77 -27.51 16.43
C ALA A 26 6.40 -27.76 15.79
N ASP A 27 5.41 -28.04 16.61
CA ASP A 27 4.03 -28.14 16.18
C ASP A 27 3.63 -26.72 15.73
N ILE A 28 3.94 -26.42 14.47
CA ILE A 28 3.61 -25.10 13.90
C ILE A 28 2.10 -25.09 13.81
N GLN A 29 1.47 -24.22 14.61
CA GLN A 29 0.04 -24.02 14.54
C GLN A 29 -0.34 -23.79 13.06
N SER A 30 -1.07 -24.72 12.48
CA SER A 30 -1.41 -24.70 11.06
C SER A 30 -2.57 -23.76 10.74
N ASP A 31 -3.31 -23.29 11.76
CA ASP A 31 -4.46 -22.43 11.61
C ASP A 31 -4.08 -20.98 11.88
N ILE A 32 -4.69 -20.07 11.10
CA ILE A 32 -4.55 -18.63 11.23
C ILE A 32 -5.91 -17.97 11.33
N ARG A 33 -5.97 -16.84 12.03
CA ARG A 33 -7.16 -16.01 12.18
C ARG A 33 -7.07 -14.81 11.25
N VAL A 34 -7.97 -14.75 10.27
CA VAL A 34 -7.98 -13.74 9.22
C VAL A 34 -9.12 -12.75 9.46
N TYR A 35 -8.81 -11.49 9.73
CA TYR A 35 -9.84 -10.45 9.75
C TYR A 35 -10.26 -10.09 8.33
N LEU A 36 -11.52 -10.35 7.98
CA LEU A 36 -12.10 -10.09 6.67
C LEU A 36 -12.53 -8.62 6.53
N ARG A 37 -11.55 -7.72 6.66
CA ARG A 37 -11.75 -6.26 6.66
C ARG A 37 -12.29 -5.73 5.35
N ARG A 38 -11.91 -6.34 4.22
CA ARG A 38 -12.38 -5.97 2.88
C ARG A 38 -13.90 -6.08 2.70
N LEU A 39 -14.56 -6.91 3.49
CA LEU A 39 -16.02 -7.01 3.44
C LEU A 39 -16.70 -5.73 3.90
N GLN A 40 -16.00 -4.84 4.61
CA GLN A 40 -16.50 -3.57 5.13
C GLN A 40 -17.85 -3.72 5.83
N VAL A 41 -17.96 -4.75 6.67
CA VAL A 41 -19.20 -5.05 7.37
C VAL A 41 -19.40 -4.01 8.47
N GLU A 42 -20.51 -3.29 8.40
CA GLU A 42 -20.94 -2.35 9.43
C GLU A 42 -21.90 -3.05 10.40
N ASP A 43 -23.18 -3.08 10.07
CA ASP A 43 -24.24 -3.60 10.94
C ASP A 43 -24.93 -4.87 10.40
N THR A 44 -24.61 -5.32 9.19
CA THR A 44 -25.29 -6.45 8.56
C THR A 44 -24.30 -7.30 7.75
N LEU A 45 -24.31 -8.62 8.00
CA LEU A 45 -23.57 -9.62 7.22
C LEU A 45 -24.51 -10.68 6.72
N ARG A 46 -24.54 -10.92 5.40
CA ARG A 46 -25.24 -12.02 4.76
C ARG A 46 -24.28 -13.20 4.56
N ILE A 47 -24.77 -14.40 4.85
CA ILE A 47 -23.99 -15.65 4.78
C ILE A 47 -24.83 -16.68 4.06
N THR A 48 -24.29 -17.27 2.99
CA THR A 48 -24.83 -18.49 2.37
C THR A 48 -23.92 -19.64 2.77
N VAL A 49 -24.50 -20.67 3.36
CA VAL A 49 -23.80 -21.87 3.81
C VAL A 49 -23.72 -22.87 2.67
N HIS A 50 -22.54 -23.40 2.42
CA HIS A 50 -22.31 -24.59 1.61
C HIS A 50 -21.70 -25.69 2.48
N GLY A 51 -22.25 -26.94 2.36
CA GLY A 51 -21.95 -28.01 3.28
C GLY A 51 -22.69 -27.88 4.60
N GLN A 52 -22.03 -28.09 5.72
CA GLN A 52 -22.66 -28.08 7.03
C GLN A 52 -21.84 -27.24 8.04
N TYR A 53 -22.54 -26.37 8.77
CA TYR A 53 -22.00 -25.55 9.86
C TYR A 53 -22.89 -25.69 11.10
N VAL A 54 -22.26 -25.53 12.26
CA VAL A 54 -22.97 -25.49 13.55
C VAL A 54 -22.51 -24.26 14.35
N THR A 55 -23.34 -23.80 15.28
CA THR A 55 -22.85 -22.83 16.27
C THR A 55 -21.87 -23.50 17.23
N GLU A 56 -20.94 -22.75 17.82
CA GLU A 56 -19.90 -23.30 18.72
C GLU A 56 -20.49 -24.10 19.90
N ASP A 57 -21.67 -23.69 20.38
CA ASP A 57 -22.41 -24.39 21.44
C ASP A 57 -23.18 -25.61 20.93
N GLY A 58 -23.16 -25.88 19.62
CA GLY A 58 -23.85 -27.00 18.98
C GLY A 58 -25.38 -26.90 18.93
N HIS A 59 -25.98 -25.80 19.38
CA HIS A 59 -27.42 -25.67 19.49
C HIS A 59 -28.11 -25.44 18.13
N LEU A 60 -27.43 -24.81 17.17
CA LEU A 60 -27.98 -24.55 15.84
C LEU A 60 -27.12 -25.25 14.80
N SER A 61 -27.77 -25.84 13.82
CA SER A 61 -27.12 -26.49 12.67
C SER A 61 -27.68 -25.92 11.37
N PHE A 62 -26.79 -25.66 10.42
CA PHE A 62 -27.12 -25.08 9.11
C PHE A 62 -26.59 -26.00 8.01
N SER A 63 -27.49 -26.43 7.17
CA SER A 63 -27.18 -27.33 6.03
C SER A 63 -26.90 -26.52 4.78
N ASP A 64 -26.42 -27.22 3.75
CA ASP A 64 -26.18 -26.68 2.41
C ASP A 64 -27.35 -25.85 1.88
N GLY A 65 -27.08 -24.68 1.35
CA GLY A 65 -28.06 -23.73 0.85
C GLY A 65 -28.74 -22.86 1.91
N ALA A 66 -28.40 -23.01 3.20
CA ALA A 66 -28.94 -22.13 4.25
C ALA A 66 -28.50 -20.69 4.08
N ASN A 67 -29.47 -19.77 4.10
CA ASN A 67 -29.21 -18.33 4.04
C ASN A 67 -29.40 -17.71 5.42
N LEU A 68 -28.34 -17.10 5.92
CA LEU A 68 -28.29 -16.45 7.24
C LEU A 68 -28.02 -14.96 7.05
N THR A 69 -28.62 -14.15 7.93
CA THR A 69 -28.30 -12.73 8.03
C THR A 69 -28.01 -12.40 9.47
N VAL A 70 -26.82 -11.90 9.77
CA VAL A 70 -26.44 -11.42 11.10
C VAL A 70 -26.54 -9.91 11.10
N VAL A 71 -27.31 -9.37 12.06
CA VAL A 71 -27.55 -7.93 12.18
C VAL A 71 -27.10 -7.46 13.56
N LEU A 72 -26.39 -6.36 13.61
CA LEU A 72 -26.05 -5.69 14.85
C LEU A 72 -27.25 -4.85 15.34
N ARG A 73 -27.70 -5.09 16.58
CA ARG A 73 -28.76 -4.34 17.24
C ARG A 73 -28.28 -3.89 18.64
N GLY A 74 -27.89 -2.62 18.73
CA GLY A 74 -27.23 -2.10 19.93
C GLY A 74 -25.89 -2.82 20.17
N ASP A 75 -25.79 -3.52 21.29
CA ASP A 75 -24.61 -4.31 21.70
C ASP A 75 -24.78 -5.81 21.47
N LYS A 76 -25.73 -6.23 20.63
CA LYS A 76 -26.06 -7.65 20.38
C LYS A 76 -26.07 -7.97 18.90
N LEU A 77 -25.62 -9.17 18.58
CA LEU A 77 -25.80 -9.80 17.29
C LEU A 77 -27.14 -10.53 17.25
N VAL A 78 -27.90 -10.32 16.21
CA VAL A 78 -29.17 -11.01 15.95
C VAL A 78 -29.01 -11.83 14.67
N LEU A 79 -29.15 -13.13 14.79
CA LEU A 79 -29.11 -14.06 13.67
C LEU A 79 -30.53 -14.26 13.12
N HIS A 80 -30.71 -14.00 11.85
CA HIS A 80 -31.92 -14.28 11.09
C HIS A 80 -31.71 -15.51 10.20
N THR A 81 -32.66 -16.43 10.23
CA THR A 81 -32.73 -17.58 9.32
C THR A 81 -34.19 -17.79 8.91
N GLY A 82 -34.51 -17.55 7.63
CA GLY A 82 -35.91 -17.51 7.14
C GLY A 82 -36.72 -16.44 7.91
N GLN A 83 -37.80 -16.88 8.58
CA GLN A 83 -38.68 -16.01 9.36
C GLN A 83 -38.28 -15.92 10.86
N THR A 84 -37.23 -16.62 11.27
CA THR A 84 -36.83 -16.71 12.67
C THR A 84 -35.69 -15.73 12.95
N ALA A 85 -35.76 -15.03 14.08
CA ALA A 85 -34.69 -14.15 14.59
C ALA A 85 -34.30 -14.61 16.00
N MET A 86 -33.00 -14.72 16.24
CA MET A 86 -32.43 -15.17 17.51
C MET A 86 -31.33 -14.22 17.97
N VAL A 87 -31.36 -13.84 19.25
CA VAL A 87 -30.32 -13.00 19.85
C VAL A 87 -29.13 -13.88 20.26
N MET A 88 -27.99 -13.67 19.65
CA MET A 88 -26.76 -14.47 19.85
C MET A 88 -25.81 -13.88 20.91
N GLY A 89 -26.12 -12.72 21.49
CA GLY A 89 -25.22 -12.03 22.41
C GLY A 89 -24.27 -11.08 21.65
N ASN A 90 -23.06 -10.89 22.19
CA ASN A 90 -22.06 -10.00 21.60
C ASN A 90 -21.08 -10.72 20.65
N SER A 91 -21.25 -12.03 20.49
CA SER A 91 -20.43 -12.83 19.57
C SER A 91 -21.28 -13.98 18.98
N LEU A 92 -20.87 -14.47 17.83
CA LEU A 92 -21.39 -15.67 17.17
C LEU A 92 -20.23 -16.37 16.49
N LYS A 93 -20.09 -17.70 16.69
CA LYS A 93 -19.13 -18.50 15.94
C LYS A 93 -19.87 -19.61 15.21
N LEU A 94 -19.61 -19.71 13.91
CA LEU A 94 -20.02 -20.79 13.04
C LEU A 94 -18.83 -21.72 12.83
N VAL A 95 -18.95 -22.95 13.25
CA VAL A 95 -17.94 -24.00 13.14
C VAL A 95 -18.23 -24.87 11.94
N ARG A 96 -17.25 -25.03 11.07
CA ARG A 96 -17.34 -25.89 9.90
C ARG A 96 -17.33 -27.37 10.31
N CYS A 97 -18.33 -28.12 9.91
CA CYS A 97 -18.34 -29.55 10.09
C CYS A 97 -17.49 -30.23 9.02
N GLU A 98 -16.74 -31.26 9.42
CA GLU A 98 -16.07 -32.11 8.44
C GLU A 98 -17.11 -32.77 7.54
N SER A 99 -16.97 -32.57 6.24
CA SER A 99 -17.86 -33.13 5.22
C SER A 99 -17.10 -33.36 3.91
N THR A 100 -17.63 -34.19 3.05
CA THR A 100 -17.12 -34.39 1.69
C THR A 100 -18.22 -34.08 0.69
N PRO A 101 -18.11 -33.03 -0.14
CA PRO A 101 -17.02 -32.06 -0.20
C PRO A 101 -16.94 -31.13 1.03
N SER A 102 -15.77 -30.53 1.25
CA SER A 102 -15.54 -29.58 2.35
C SER A 102 -16.48 -28.39 2.26
N GLY A 103 -17.06 -27.99 3.41
CA GLY A 103 -17.98 -26.86 3.47
C GLY A 103 -17.27 -25.51 3.36
N TYR A 104 -17.98 -24.50 2.87
CA TYR A 104 -17.52 -23.12 2.79
C TYR A 104 -18.69 -22.13 2.95
N LEU A 105 -18.37 -20.88 3.18
CA LEU A 105 -19.32 -19.78 3.27
C LEU A 105 -19.15 -18.83 2.10
N LEU A 106 -20.26 -18.31 1.56
CA LEU A 106 -20.28 -17.12 0.72
C LEU A 106 -20.72 -15.94 1.58
N LEU A 107 -20.01 -14.83 1.51
CA LEU A 107 -20.21 -13.65 2.37
C LEU A 107 -20.55 -12.42 1.53
N ASN A 108 -21.67 -11.73 1.83
CA ASN A 108 -22.10 -10.48 1.19
C ASN A 108 -22.08 -10.55 -0.36
N ASP A 109 -22.64 -11.60 -0.94
CA ASP A 109 -22.72 -11.82 -2.39
C ASP A 109 -21.35 -11.93 -3.10
N ASN A 110 -20.25 -12.08 -2.33
CA ASN A 110 -18.93 -12.41 -2.88
C ASN A 110 -18.93 -13.83 -3.46
N THR A 111 -18.14 -14.03 -4.49
CA THR A 111 -17.97 -15.34 -5.16
C THR A 111 -16.84 -16.17 -4.56
N GLY A 112 -16.03 -15.59 -3.67
CA GLY A 112 -14.96 -16.30 -2.97
C GLY A 112 -15.51 -17.29 -1.96
N MET A 113 -14.97 -18.50 -1.95
CA MET A 113 -15.32 -19.55 -0.99
C MET A 113 -14.46 -19.38 0.26
N TYR A 114 -15.10 -19.07 1.39
CA TYR A 114 -14.44 -18.91 2.69
C TYR A 114 -14.49 -20.23 3.44
N GLU A 115 -13.40 -20.99 3.39
CA GLU A 115 -13.27 -22.33 3.95
C GLU A 115 -12.67 -22.25 5.36
N GLY A 116 -13.47 -22.38 6.41
CA GLY A 116 -13.01 -22.29 7.81
C GLY A 116 -14.16 -22.02 8.77
N ASP A 117 -13.82 -21.80 10.04
CA ASP A 117 -14.74 -21.35 11.06
C ASP A 117 -14.88 -19.84 11.00
N LEU A 118 -16.10 -19.33 11.06
CA LEU A 118 -16.38 -17.89 11.06
C LEU A 118 -16.76 -17.41 12.45
N SER A 119 -15.93 -16.57 13.03
CA SER A 119 -16.23 -15.85 14.27
C SER A 119 -16.68 -14.43 13.97
N LEU A 120 -17.76 -13.99 14.59
CA LEU A 120 -18.26 -12.62 14.53
C LEU A 120 -18.25 -12.04 15.93
N ASP A 121 -17.64 -10.88 16.10
CA ASP A 121 -17.73 -10.09 17.33
C ASP A 121 -18.09 -8.64 17.01
N ILE A 122 -18.25 -7.83 18.04
CA ILE A 122 -18.56 -6.40 17.89
C ILE A 122 -17.31 -5.59 18.22
N SER A 123 -16.85 -4.81 17.24
CA SER A 123 -15.70 -3.92 17.39
C SER A 123 -16.01 -2.57 16.76
N ASN A 124 -15.79 -1.47 17.47
CA ASN A 124 -16.04 -0.10 16.99
C ASN A 124 -17.48 0.10 16.46
N ASN A 125 -18.48 -0.46 17.16
CA ASN A 125 -19.89 -0.43 16.76
C ASN A 125 -20.19 -1.08 15.38
N ALA A 126 -19.36 -2.01 14.95
CA ALA A 126 -19.51 -2.76 13.71
C ALA A 126 -19.31 -4.25 13.96
N ILE A 127 -19.84 -5.10 13.08
CA ILE A 127 -19.58 -6.54 13.08
C ILE A 127 -18.17 -6.76 12.54
N ARG A 128 -17.32 -7.46 13.30
CA ARG A 128 -15.99 -7.86 12.86
C ARG A 128 -15.97 -9.34 12.51
N PRO A 129 -15.90 -9.71 11.22
CA PRO A 129 -15.77 -11.10 10.79
C PRO A 129 -14.31 -11.55 10.82
N ILE A 130 -14.06 -12.65 11.53
CA ILE A 130 -12.75 -13.30 11.63
C ILE A 130 -12.90 -14.75 11.21
N LEU A 131 -12.15 -15.14 10.16
CA LEU A 131 -12.11 -16.52 9.66
C LEU A 131 -10.94 -17.25 10.32
N ASN A 132 -11.20 -18.36 10.99
CA ASN A 132 -10.16 -19.29 11.43
C ASN A 132 -10.03 -20.40 10.38
N ILE A 133 -8.87 -20.48 9.74
CA ILE A 133 -8.64 -21.29 8.56
C ILE A 133 -7.27 -21.95 8.58
N ASN A 134 -7.17 -23.18 8.08
CA ASN A 134 -5.87 -23.80 7.85
C ASN A 134 -5.03 -22.98 6.87
N VAL A 135 -3.74 -22.87 7.11
CA VAL A 135 -2.85 -22.01 6.29
C VAL A 135 -2.81 -22.46 4.82
N GLU A 136 -2.88 -23.77 4.55
CA GLU A 136 -2.87 -24.27 3.16
C GLU A 136 -4.15 -23.85 2.42
N ASP A 137 -5.32 -23.96 3.06
CA ASP A 137 -6.59 -23.48 2.52
C ASP A 137 -6.59 -21.94 2.34
N TYR A 138 -6.00 -21.21 3.30
CA TYR A 138 -5.81 -19.76 3.20
C TYR A 138 -5.01 -19.37 1.96
N LEU A 139 -3.92 -20.09 1.67
CA LEU A 139 -3.06 -19.79 0.51
C LEU A 139 -3.78 -19.97 -0.82
N LEU A 140 -4.82 -20.83 -0.91
CA LEU A 140 -5.66 -20.97 -2.11
C LEU A 140 -6.45 -19.67 -2.41
N GLY A 141 -6.65 -18.84 -1.41
CA GLY A 141 -7.28 -17.52 -1.54
C GLY A 141 -6.31 -16.34 -1.51
N VAL A 142 -4.98 -16.57 -1.40
CA VAL A 142 -3.93 -15.55 -1.40
C VAL A 142 -3.11 -15.59 -2.68
N VAL A 143 -2.49 -16.73 -3.01
CA VAL A 143 -1.53 -16.85 -4.11
C VAL A 143 -2.11 -16.34 -5.45
N PRO A 144 -3.34 -16.72 -5.87
CA PRO A 144 -3.89 -16.26 -7.13
C PRO A 144 -4.23 -14.77 -7.15
N PHE A 145 -4.39 -14.13 -6.00
CA PHE A 145 -4.69 -12.69 -5.90
C PHE A 145 -3.45 -11.81 -5.75
N GLU A 146 -2.37 -12.35 -5.22
CA GLU A 146 -1.09 -11.66 -5.15
C GLU A 146 -0.33 -11.68 -6.48
N MET A 147 -0.33 -12.81 -7.20
CA MET A 147 0.42 -12.96 -8.44
C MET A 147 -0.45 -13.17 -9.69
N GLY A 148 -1.63 -13.78 -9.57
CA GLY A 148 -2.42 -14.25 -10.71
C GLY A 148 -1.96 -15.61 -11.24
N ASP A 149 -2.91 -16.45 -11.66
CA ASP A 149 -2.66 -17.85 -12.05
C ASP A 149 -1.89 -18.01 -13.38
N SER A 150 -1.63 -16.94 -14.11
CA SER A 150 -0.87 -16.96 -15.37
C SER A 150 0.65 -16.93 -15.21
N PHE A 151 1.15 -16.80 -14.00
CA PHE A 151 2.58 -16.83 -13.72
C PHE A 151 3.14 -18.26 -13.84
N PRO A 152 4.45 -18.41 -14.14
CA PRO A 152 5.09 -19.72 -14.15
C PRO A 152 4.95 -20.45 -12.81
N LEU A 153 4.74 -21.78 -12.86
CA LEU A 153 4.50 -22.60 -11.67
C LEU A 153 5.58 -22.43 -10.57
N GLU A 154 6.84 -22.35 -10.95
CA GLU A 154 7.93 -22.16 -9.97
C GLU A 154 7.89 -20.79 -9.29
N ALA A 155 7.40 -19.75 -9.97
CA ALA A 155 7.17 -18.45 -9.36
C ALA A 155 5.98 -18.50 -8.38
N LEU A 156 4.90 -19.20 -8.74
CA LEU A 156 3.77 -19.42 -7.84
C LEU A 156 4.17 -20.27 -6.61
N LYS A 157 5.06 -21.25 -6.78
CA LYS A 157 5.62 -22.02 -5.64
C LYS A 157 6.43 -21.13 -4.71
N ALA A 158 7.28 -20.26 -5.25
CA ALA A 158 8.05 -19.31 -4.44
C ALA A 158 7.11 -18.36 -3.67
N GLN A 159 6.04 -17.87 -4.31
CA GLN A 159 5.01 -17.06 -3.66
C GLN A 159 4.30 -17.84 -2.55
N ALA A 160 3.92 -19.10 -2.79
CA ALA A 160 3.25 -19.93 -1.78
C ALA A 160 4.12 -20.13 -0.53
N VAL A 161 5.41 -20.46 -0.70
CA VAL A 161 6.37 -20.59 0.42
C VAL A 161 6.53 -19.26 1.16
N THR A 162 6.66 -18.16 0.44
CA THR A 162 6.81 -16.81 1.01
C THR A 162 5.57 -16.41 1.79
N ALA A 163 4.38 -16.55 1.20
CA ALA A 163 3.11 -16.18 1.81
C ALA A 163 2.80 -17.05 3.04
N ARG A 164 3.07 -18.35 2.98
CA ARG A 164 2.94 -19.28 4.11
C ARG A 164 3.81 -18.85 5.27
N THR A 165 5.08 -18.58 4.99
CA THR A 165 6.05 -18.17 6.02
C THR A 165 5.60 -16.87 6.69
N TYR A 166 5.12 -15.89 5.91
CA TYR A 166 4.60 -14.63 6.43
C TYR A 166 3.40 -14.84 7.35
N ALA A 167 2.39 -15.61 6.91
CA ALA A 167 1.18 -15.87 7.67
C ALA A 167 1.47 -16.61 8.98
N LEU A 168 2.24 -17.70 8.91
CA LEU A 168 2.60 -18.51 10.08
C LEU A 168 3.48 -17.73 11.08
N ARG A 169 4.32 -16.83 10.61
CA ARG A 169 5.11 -15.98 11.49
C ARG A 169 4.21 -15.03 12.33
N LYS A 170 3.07 -14.64 11.81
CA LYS A 170 2.08 -13.81 12.51
C LYS A 170 1.08 -14.59 13.34
N SER A 171 0.97 -15.92 13.11
CA SER A 171 0.03 -16.76 13.84
C SER A 171 0.33 -16.80 15.35
N GLY A 172 -0.70 -17.07 16.14
CA GLY A 172 -0.60 -17.13 17.60
C GLY A 172 -0.44 -15.77 18.26
N SER A 173 -0.75 -14.66 17.58
CA SER A 173 -0.77 -13.32 18.17
C SER A 173 -1.75 -13.25 19.35
N SER A 174 -1.48 -12.40 20.33
CA SER A 174 -2.38 -12.16 21.46
C SER A 174 -3.62 -11.33 21.06
N GLY A 175 -3.68 -10.81 19.84
CA GLY A 175 -4.81 -10.06 19.30
C GLY A 175 -6.00 -10.92 18.92
N ALA A 176 -7.08 -10.29 18.49
CA ALA A 176 -8.29 -10.98 18.04
C ALA A 176 -8.06 -11.75 16.73
N TYR A 177 -7.11 -11.33 15.92
CA TYR A 177 -6.73 -11.95 14.64
C TYR A 177 -5.21 -11.88 14.43
N ASP A 178 -4.71 -12.63 13.47
CA ASP A 178 -3.30 -12.72 13.13
C ASP A 178 -2.94 -11.87 11.92
N VAL A 179 -3.80 -11.85 10.90
CA VAL A 179 -3.62 -11.10 9.64
C VAL A 179 -4.93 -10.45 9.20
N GLU A 180 -4.81 -9.40 8.36
CA GLU A 180 -5.94 -8.79 7.64
C GLU A 180 -5.94 -9.25 6.17
N ASP A 181 -7.13 -9.28 5.55
CA ASP A 181 -7.33 -9.63 4.14
C ASP A 181 -7.05 -8.47 3.17
N THR A 182 -6.22 -7.52 3.58
CA THR A 182 -5.88 -6.29 2.83
C THR A 182 -4.39 -6.21 2.54
N THR A 183 -3.97 -5.16 1.83
CA THR A 183 -2.55 -4.84 1.57
C THR A 183 -1.73 -4.50 2.82
N ASN A 184 -2.36 -4.40 4.00
CA ASN A 184 -1.65 -4.29 5.27
C ASN A 184 -0.93 -5.59 5.63
N ASP A 185 -1.48 -6.73 5.18
CA ASP A 185 -0.88 -8.05 5.31
C ASP A 185 -0.86 -8.76 3.97
N GLN A 186 -1.90 -9.50 3.59
CA GLN A 186 -1.97 -10.28 2.35
C GLN A 186 -3.37 -10.20 1.76
N ALA A 187 -3.45 -9.99 0.45
CA ALA A 187 -4.73 -9.94 -0.25
C ALA A 187 -5.40 -11.33 -0.24
N TYR A 188 -6.34 -11.55 0.68
CA TYR A 188 -7.15 -12.77 0.74
C TYR A 188 -8.58 -12.49 0.28
N ARG A 189 -9.12 -13.34 -0.60
CA ARG A 189 -10.47 -13.15 -1.15
C ARG A 189 -11.36 -14.39 -1.11
N GLY A 190 -10.98 -15.39 -0.32
CA GLY A 190 -11.54 -16.72 -0.40
C GLY A 190 -11.01 -17.50 -1.60
N ARG A 191 -11.16 -18.82 -1.58
CA ARG A 191 -10.75 -19.69 -2.68
C ARG A 191 -11.59 -19.43 -3.93
N THR A 192 -10.99 -19.56 -5.10
CA THR A 192 -11.66 -19.49 -6.41
C THR A 192 -11.41 -20.78 -7.20
N THR A 193 -12.35 -21.16 -8.05
CA THR A 193 -12.26 -22.38 -8.88
C THR A 193 -11.37 -22.21 -10.12
N ASN A 194 -10.88 -21.00 -10.40
CA ASN A 194 -10.19 -20.66 -11.65
C ASN A 194 -8.67 -20.46 -11.49
N SER A 195 -8.03 -21.17 -10.55
CA SER A 195 -6.62 -20.99 -10.25
C SER A 195 -5.86 -22.31 -10.11
N PRO A 196 -5.87 -23.18 -11.15
CA PRO A 196 -5.30 -24.52 -11.04
C PRO A 196 -3.78 -24.55 -10.83
N LEU A 197 -3.03 -23.58 -11.40
CA LEU A 197 -1.58 -23.51 -11.19
C LEU A 197 -1.23 -23.04 -9.78
N SER A 198 -2.00 -22.10 -9.23
CA SER A 198 -1.84 -21.66 -7.84
C SER A 198 -2.17 -22.79 -6.85
N GLU A 199 -3.23 -23.56 -7.10
CA GLU A 199 -3.56 -24.77 -6.31
C GLU A 199 -2.44 -25.81 -6.37
N GLN A 200 -1.90 -26.06 -7.57
CA GLN A 200 -0.76 -26.96 -7.74
C GLN A 200 0.47 -26.46 -6.98
N ALA A 201 0.77 -25.16 -7.07
CA ALA A 201 1.91 -24.56 -6.39
C ALA A 201 1.81 -24.69 -4.86
N VAL A 202 0.64 -24.40 -4.28
CA VAL A 202 0.39 -24.55 -2.84
C VAL A 202 0.56 -26.01 -2.42
N LYS A 203 -0.05 -26.95 -3.14
CA LYS A 203 0.03 -28.38 -2.85
C LYS A 203 1.44 -28.93 -2.96
N GLU A 204 2.21 -28.56 -4.01
CA GLU A 204 3.57 -29.06 -4.21
C GLU A 204 4.60 -28.45 -3.23
N THR A 205 4.22 -27.38 -2.54
CA THR A 205 5.04 -26.73 -1.50
C THR A 205 4.45 -26.84 -0.10
N GLU A 206 3.48 -27.74 0.11
CA GLU A 206 2.81 -27.90 1.40
C GLU A 206 3.81 -28.04 2.56
N GLY A 207 3.61 -27.26 3.62
CA GLY A 207 4.47 -27.25 4.81
C GLY A 207 5.84 -26.61 4.63
N LEU A 208 6.25 -26.22 3.41
CA LEU A 208 7.55 -25.57 3.19
C LEU A 208 7.51 -24.11 3.63
N CYS A 209 8.46 -23.73 4.51
CA CYS A 209 8.63 -22.38 5.01
C CYS A 209 10.08 -21.91 4.92
N GLY A 210 10.27 -20.61 4.79
CA GLY A 210 11.58 -19.98 4.95
C GLY A 210 11.97 -19.91 6.43
N VAL A 211 13.17 -20.39 6.75
CA VAL A 211 13.69 -20.41 8.13
C VAL A 211 15.05 -19.72 8.17
N TYR A 212 15.24 -18.87 9.17
CA TYR A 212 16.52 -18.25 9.47
C TYR A 212 16.84 -18.43 10.95
N ARG A 213 18.01 -19.00 11.26
CA ARG A 213 18.46 -19.25 12.64
C ARG A 213 17.45 -20.03 13.51
N GLY A 214 16.75 -20.98 12.92
CA GLY A 214 15.77 -21.83 13.61
C GLY A 214 14.39 -21.20 13.84
N ALA A 215 14.15 -19.98 13.35
CA ALA A 215 12.86 -19.31 13.41
C ALA A 215 12.33 -19.03 12.00
N LEU A 216 11.01 -18.85 11.85
CA LEU A 216 10.40 -18.43 10.58
C LEU A 216 10.97 -17.09 10.14
N ALA A 217 11.44 -17.01 8.89
CA ALA A 217 12.00 -15.80 8.29
C ALA A 217 10.93 -14.73 8.07
N GLN A 218 11.33 -13.47 8.03
CA GLN A 218 10.48 -12.39 7.52
C GLN A 218 10.47 -12.46 6.00
N CYS A 219 9.35 -12.85 5.41
CA CYS A 219 9.22 -12.98 3.97
C CYS A 219 8.33 -11.84 3.44
N PHE A 220 8.98 -10.79 2.95
CA PHE A 220 8.30 -9.66 2.30
C PHE A 220 8.27 -9.86 0.80
N TYR A 221 7.24 -9.32 0.15
CA TYR A 221 7.14 -9.30 -1.29
C TYR A 221 6.43 -8.03 -1.77
N SER A 222 6.65 -7.66 -3.02
CA SER A 222 6.05 -6.48 -3.64
C SER A 222 5.84 -6.73 -5.13
N ALA A 223 4.96 -5.95 -5.74
CA ALA A 223 4.68 -6.04 -7.18
C ALA A 223 5.87 -5.58 -8.04
N SER A 224 6.73 -4.70 -7.52
CA SER A 224 7.92 -4.18 -8.20
C SER A 224 8.91 -3.69 -7.14
N ASN A 225 10.21 -3.89 -7.40
CA ASN A 225 11.30 -3.41 -6.57
C ASN A 225 12.07 -2.22 -7.20
N GLY A 226 11.62 -1.75 -8.37
CA GLY A 226 12.26 -0.64 -9.08
C GLY A 226 13.60 -0.99 -9.72
N GLY A 227 13.93 -2.28 -9.85
CA GLY A 227 15.16 -2.80 -10.45
C GLY A 227 16.28 -3.08 -9.47
N GLN A 228 16.04 -2.95 -8.16
CA GLN A 228 16.95 -3.36 -7.09
C GLN A 228 16.14 -3.70 -5.84
N THR A 229 16.44 -4.85 -5.22
CA THR A 229 15.85 -5.18 -3.91
C THR A 229 16.43 -4.27 -2.83
N GLU A 230 15.62 -3.95 -1.80
CA GLU A 230 16.06 -3.13 -0.67
C GLU A 230 16.27 -3.99 0.58
N LEU A 231 17.12 -3.57 1.49
CA LEU A 231 17.31 -4.24 2.76
C LEU A 231 16.08 -4.06 3.67
N GLY A 232 15.60 -5.15 4.26
CA GLY A 232 14.48 -5.11 5.20
C GLY A 232 14.70 -4.13 6.36
N GLN A 233 15.94 -3.99 6.83
CA GLN A 233 16.32 -3.06 7.89
C GLN A 233 16.08 -1.58 7.53
N HIS A 234 16.19 -1.23 6.25
CA HIS A 234 15.93 0.15 5.79
C HIS A 234 14.43 0.47 5.80
N VAL A 235 13.59 -0.50 5.48
CA VAL A 235 12.14 -0.30 5.38
C VAL A 235 11.44 -0.54 6.72
N TRP A 236 11.84 -1.58 7.43
CA TRP A 236 11.31 -1.97 8.75
C TRP A 236 12.43 -2.07 9.78
N PRO A 237 12.90 -0.93 10.33
CA PRO A 237 13.95 -0.94 11.33
C PRO A 237 13.61 -1.86 12.50
N ASN A 238 14.57 -2.68 12.90
CA ASN A 238 14.45 -3.62 14.01
C ASN A 238 15.57 -3.38 15.01
N SER A 239 15.28 -3.53 16.30
CA SER A 239 16.30 -3.45 17.36
C SER A 239 17.32 -4.58 17.28
N ASP A 240 16.94 -5.76 16.75
CA ASP A 240 17.86 -6.83 16.39
C ASP A 240 18.45 -6.52 14.99
N SER A 241 19.70 -6.09 14.97
CA SER A 241 20.44 -5.78 13.73
C SER A 241 20.57 -6.98 12.78
N ASP A 242 20.36 -8.17 13.27
CA ASP A 242 20.52 -9.42 12.53
C ASP A 242 19.18 -10.06 12.12
N ALA A 243 18.06 -9.41 12.45
CA ALA A 243 16.72 -9.90 12.12
C ALA A 243 16.50 -10.13 10.62
N TYR A 244 17.26 -9.44 9.78
CA TYR A 244 17.22 -9.51 8.32
C TYR A 244 18.54 -9.96 7.68
N GLY A 245 19.45 -10.62 8.45
CA GLY A 245 20.78 -10.98 7.99
C GLY A 245 20.84 -11.95 6.82
N TYR A 246 19.70 -12.49 6.38
CA TYR A 246 19.54 -13.30 5.16
C TYR A 246 19.07 -12.50 3.95
N MET A 247 18.68 -11.24 4.14
CA MET A 247 18.29 -10.37 3.05
C MET A 247 19.51 -9.67 2.46
N ASP A 248 19.55 -9.57 1.14
CA ASP A 248 20.64 -8.96 0.40
C ASP A 248 20.08 -7.99 -0.63
N MET A 249 20.82 -6.93 -0.88
CA MET A 249 20.49 -5.96 -1.91
C MET A 249 21.01 -6.46 -3.25
N ARG A 250 20.11 -6.67 -4.22
CA ARG A 250 20.43 -7.22 -5.52
C ARG A 250 19.80 -6.43 -6.64
N ASP A 251 20.53 -6.27 -7.71
CA ASP A 251 20.01 -5.73 -8.96
C ASP A 251 19.03 -6.72 -9.59
N ASP A 252 17.88 -6.19 -10.01
CA ASP A 252 16.83 -6.92 -10.72
C ASP A 252 16.47 -6.18 -12.01
N PRO A 253 17.26 -6.41 -13.08
CA PRO A 253 17.00 -5.76 -14.37
C PRO A 253 15.68 -6.20 -15.00
N TYR A 254 15.18 -7.39 -14.65
CA TYR A 254 13.94 -7.95 -15.21
C TYR A 254 12.70 -7.18 -14.75
N ASP A 255 12.71 -6.61 -13.55
CA ASP A 255 11.63 -5.75 -13.10
C ASP A 255 11.43 -4.53 -14.01
N LEU A 256 12.53 -3.93 -14.48
CA LEU A 256 12.48 -2.78 -15.41
C LEU A 256 12.00 -3.15 -16.82
N GLU A 257 12.10 -4.43 -17.20
CA GLU A 257 11.62 -4.97 -18.49
C GLU A 257 10.15 -5.39 -18.43
N ASN A 258 9.62 -5.59 -17.23
CA ASN A 258 8.23 -5.97 -17.02
C ASN A 258 7.29 -4.82 -17.40
N LYS A 259 6.38 -5.07 -18.34
CA LYS A 259 5.40 -4.06 -18.80
C LYS A 259 4.44 -3.59 -17.72
N ASN A 260 4.26 -4.39 -16.66
CA ASN A 260 3.39 -4.08 -15.53
C ASN A 260 4.13 -3.35 -14.40
N SER A 261 5.46 -3.25 -14.47
CA SER A 261 6.23 -2.48 -13.50
C SER A 261 5.92 -1.00 -13.65
N VAL A 262 5.75 -0.32 -12.50
CA VAL A 262 5.41 1.11 -12.46
C VAL A 262 6.66 1.94 -12.70
N VAL A 263 7.28 1.82 -13.87
CA VAL A 263 8.35 2.70 -14.32
C VAL A 263 7.74 3.90 -15.01
N LYS A 264 7.67 5.02 -14.30
CA LYS A 264 7.23 6.28 -14.88
C LYS A 264 8.42 7.01 -15.50
N ARG A 265 8.30 7.39 -16.78
CA ARG A 265 9.31 8.15 -17.50
C ARG A 265 8.75 9.53 -17.86
N TYR A 266 9.46 10.57 -17.47
CA TYR A 266 9.14 11.94 -17.78
C TYR A 266 10.23 12.51 -18.67
N THR A 267 9.82 13.28 -19.68
CA THR A 267 10.75 13.96 -20.58
C THR A 267 10.49 15.45 -20.47
N LEU A 268 11.54 16.20 -20.14
CA LEU A 268 11.51 17.66 -20.15
C LEU A 268 12.33 18.14 -21.33
N ASP A 269 11.83 19.15 -22.03
CA ASP A 269 12.58 19.82 -23.09
C ASP A 269 13.80 20.50 -22.49
N LYS A 270 14.98 20.25 -23.05
CA LYS A 270 16.21 20.91 -22.59
C LYS A 270 16.15 22.44 -22.76
N LYS A 271 15.38 22.93 -23.73
CA LYS A 271 15.14 24.35 -23.99
C LYS A 271 13.64 24.62 -24.08
N PRO A 272 12.95 24.64 -22.94
CA PRO A 272 11.49 24.77 -22.89
C PRO A 272 11.01 26.13 -23.46
N GLY A 273 11.76 27.22 -23.21
CA GLY A 273 11.42 28.55 -23.72
C GLY A 273 9.98 28.96 -23.40
N GLU A 274 9.23 29.36 -24.43
CA GLU A 274 7.84 29.79 -24.28
C GLU A 274 6.84 28.64 -23.99
N LYS A 275 7.20 27.39 -24.33
CA LYS A 275 6.36 26.23 -24.05
C LYS A 275 6.28 25.91 -22.55
N GLY A 276 7.34 26.30 -21.80
CA GLY A 276 7.45 26.04 -20.38
C GLY A 276 7.72 24.55 -20.03
N ILE A 277 7.73 24.24 -18.75
CA ILE A 277 8.03 22.92 -18.19
C ILE A 277 6.84 22.28 -17.44
N GLY A 278 5.63 22.80 -17.68
CA GLY A 278 4.42 22.47 -16.90
C GLY A 278 4.27 23.39 -15.68
N THR A 279 3.04 23.79 -15.41
CA THR A 279 2.72 24.83 -14.42
C THR A 279 3.18 24.43 -13.01
N ALA A 280 2.92 23.20 -12.59
CA ALA A 280 3.25 22.72 -11.25
C ALA A 280 4.77 22.64 -11.01
N LEU A 281 5.54 22.07 -11.95
CA LEU A 281 7.00 22.03 -11.86
C LEU A 281 7.60 23.43 -11.94
N HIS A 282 7.07 24.30 -12.78
CA HIS A 282 7.48 25.69 -12.89
C HIS A 282 7.35 26.41 -11.54
N GLN A 283 6.16 26.34 -10.92
CA GLN A 283 5.91 26.95 -9.61
C GLN A 283 6.85 26.38 -8.55
N ALA A 284 6.98 25.05 -8.46
CA ALA A 284 7.85 24.41 -7.48
C ALA A 284 9.33 24.84 -7.59
N LEU A 285 9.83 24.98 -8.82
CA LEU A 285 11.20 25.45 -9.04
C LEU A 285 11.38 26.92 -8.69
N VAL A 286 10.38 27.79 -9.00
CA VAL A 286 10.42 29.20 -8.61
C VAL A 286 10.36 29.36 -7.09
N ASP A 287 9.49 28.62 -6.42
CA ASP A 287 9.38 28.63 -4.95
C ASP A 287 10.69 28.18 -4.29
N ALA A 288 11.29 27.12 -4.80
CA ALA A 288 12.56 26.61 -4.28
C ALA A 288 13.77 27.51 -4.59
N MET A 289 13.66 28.43 -5.56
CA MET A 289 14.66 29.45 -5.88
C MET A 289 14.38 30.79 -5.20
N SER A 290 13.36 30.94 -4.36
CA SER A 290 12.89 32.22 -3.85
C SER A 290 13.99 33.05 -3.18
N ASP A 291 14.84 32.43 -2.38
CA ASP A 291 15.96 33.11 -1.72
C ASP A 291 16.99 33.64 -2.74
N GLN A 292 17.37 32.80 -3.71
CA GLN A 292 18.33 33.15 -4.75
C GLN A 292 17.78 34.28 -5.64
N LEU A 293 16.49 34.25 -5.99
CA LEU A 293 15.84 35.29 -6.75
C LEU A 293 15.79 36.62 -5.97
N THR A 294 15.45 36.54 -4.68
CA THR A 294 15.40 37.70 -3.78
C THR A 294 16.78 38.36 -3.64
N GLU A 295 17.86 37.58 -3.48
CA GLU A 295 19.25 38.10 -3.44
C GLU A 295 19.63 38.81 -4.74
N MET A 296 19.04 38.43 -5.87
CA MET A 296 19.24 39.08 -7.16
C MET A 296 18.31 40.29 -7.38
N GLY A 297 17.43 40.60 -6.43
CA GLY A 297 16.40 41.64 -6.57
C GLY A 297 15.27 41.27 -7.51
N ILE A 298 14.99 39.98 -7.68
CA ILE A 298 13.94 39.43 -8.52
C ILE A 298 12.84 38.91 -7.61
N GLU A 299 11.60 39.26 -7.91
CA GLU A 299 10.42 38.72 -7.21
C GLU A 299 10.21 37.24 -7.57
N ALA A 300 10.03 36.39 -6.57
CA ALA A 300 9.78 34.94 -6.75
C ALA A 300 8.33 34.69 -7.17
N ASP A 301 7.99 35.11 -8.37
CA ASP A 301 6.67 34.94 -9.00
C ASP A 301 6.83 34.17 -10.31
N SER A 302 6.07 33.09 -10.43
CA SER A 302 6.12 32.22 -11.60
C SER A 302 5.76 32.94 -12.91
N GLU A 303 4.97 34.02 -12.87
CA GLU A 303 4.68 34.83 -14.03
C GLU A 303 5.86 35.70 -14.49
N LEU A 304 6.80 35.94 -13.58
CA LEU A 304 7.98 36.79 -13.83
C LEU A 304 9.20 35.98 -14.24
N VAL A 305 9.21 34.68 -14.04
CA VAL A 305 10.34 33.78 -14.33
C VAL A 305 10.02 32.88 -15.54
N ARG A 306 10.97 32.73 -16.43
CA ARG A 306 10.91 31.81 -17.56
C ARG A 306 12.15 30.92 -17.58
N PHE A 307 11.99 29.61 -17.70
CA PHE A 307 13.08 28.67 -17.87
C PHE A 307 13.53 28.63 -19.33
N ASP A 308 14.71 29.10 -19.60
CA ASP A 308 15.30 29.11 -20.97
C ASP A 308 16.01 27.80 -21.29
N GLU A 309 16.67 27.20 -20.31
CA GLU A 309 17.43 25.96 -20.48
C GLU A 309 17.49 25.16 -19.17
N ILE A 310 17.27 23.85 -19.25
CA ILE A 310 17.56 22.88 -18.18
C ILE A 310 18.91 22.26 -18.54
N GLN A 311 19.96 22.59 -17.83
CA GLN A 311 21.32 22.12 -18.11
C GLN A 311 21.54 20.69 -17.62
N SER A 312 21.13 20.40 -16.38
CA SER A 312 21.18 19.08 -15.78
C SER A 312 20.03 18.84 -14.81
N ILE A 313 19.72 17.56 -14.64
CA ILE A 313 18.86 17.04 -13.57
C ILE A 313 19.61 15.85 -12.99
N GLU A 314 19.87 15.90 -11.69
CA GLU A 314 20.64 14.88 -10.97
C GLU A 314 19.85 14.41 -9.77
N ALA A 315 19.72 13.08 -9.62
CA ALA A 315 19.22 12.51 -8.37
C ALA A 315 20.34 12.57 -7.33
N ILE A 316 20.02 13.15 -6.18
CA ILE A 316 21.00 13.40 -5.09
C ILE A 316 20.39 12.99 -3.75
N THR A 317 21.20 13.01 -2.72
CA THR A 317 20.80 12.69 -1.34
C THR A 317 20.25 11.27 -1.21
N PRO A 318 21.11 10.25 -1.07
CA PRO A 318 20.70 8.88 -0.82
C PRO A 318 19.76 8.80 0.39
N LYS A 319 18.67 8.06 0.26
CA LYS A 319 17.72 7.82 1.37
C LYS A 319 18.36 6.97 2.46
N PHE A 320 19.21 6.03 2.07
CA PHE A 320 19.92 5.12 2.96
C PHE A 320 21.42 5.14 2.66
N SER A 321 22.24 4.78 3.64
CA SER A 321 23.68 4.58 3.44
C SER A 321 23.94 3.28 2.66
N GLY A 322 25.09 3.19 1.98
CA GLY A 322 25.51 2.02 1.24
C GLY A 322 25.07 2.03 -0.24
N ASP A 323 24.76 0.87 -0.80
CA ASP A 323 24.56 0.67 -2.24
C ASP A 323 23.10 0.89 -2.70
N SER A 324 22.21 1.35 -1.82
CA SER A 324 20.83 1.67 -2.17
C SER A 324 20.78 2.78 -3.21
N ARG A 325 20.02 2.54 -4.29
CA ARG A 325 19.79 3.52 -5.35
C ARG A 325 18.64 4.48 -5.07
N LEU A 326 17.98 4.35 -3.90
CA LEU A 326 16.92 5.25 -3.50
C LEU A 326 17.48 6.64 -3.18
N MET A 327 17.04 7.62 -3.95
CA MET A 327 17.37 9.03 -3.77
C MET A 327 16.13 9.78 -3.26
N THR A 328 16.36 10.89 -2.55
CA THR A 328 15.27 11.69 -1.98
C THR A 328 15.09 13.03 -2.66
N GLU A 329 16.08 13.50 -3.40
CA GLU A 329 16.09 14.84 -3.99
C GLU A 329 16.56 14.82 -5.45
N LEU A 330 16.00 15.75 -6.24
CA LEU A 330 16.48 16.10 -7.56
C LEU A 330 17.11 17.48 -7.54
N ARG A 331 18.34 17.59 -8.04
CA ARG A 331 19.03 18.86 -8.27
C ARG A 331 18.84 19.25 -9.73
N PHE A 332 18.31 20.45 -9.93
CA PHE A 332 18.18 21.08 -11.24
C PHE A 332 19.23 22.17 -11.39
N THR A 333 19.92 22.21 -12.55
CA THR A 333 20.74 23.36 -12.96
C THR A 333 20.04 23.99 -14.15
N VAL A 334 19.63 25.25 -13.99
CA VAL A 334 18.75 25.93 -14.96
C VAL A 334 19.28 27.30 -15.34
N LYS A 335 18.98 27.73 -16.58
CA LYS A 335 19.08 29.13 -16.99
C LYS A 335 17.70 29.72 -17.13
N ILE A 336 17.54 30.90 -16.60
CA ILE A 336 16.27 31.62 -16.57
C ILE A 336 16.37 33.00 -17.21
N SER A 337 15.24 33.50 -17.64
CA SER A 337 15.01 34.93 -17.94
C SER A 337 13.90 35.46 -17.04
N THR A 338 13.99 36.71 -16.65
CA THR A 338 13.02 37.36 -15.79
C THR A 338 12.45 38.63 -16.44
N ARG A 339 11.27 39.01 -16.00
CA ARG A 339 10.60 40.24 -16.38
C ARG A 339 9.97 40.88 -15.14
N ASN A 340 9.58 42.16 -15.24
CA ASN A 340 8.94 42.89 -14.14
C ASN A 340 7.53 43.26 -14.51
N TYR A 341 6.67 43.48 -13.52
CA TYR A 341 5.40 44.15 -13.69
C TYR A 341 5.63 45.60 -14.13
N VAL A 342 4.89 46.04 -15.10
CA VAL A 342 4.87 47.42 -15.56
C VAL A 342 3.49 48.01 -15.22
N PHE A 343 3.47 48.86 -14.21
CA PHE A 343 2.25 49.61 -13.86
C PHE A 343 2.11 50.81 -14.81
N ARG A 344 1.18 50.76 -15.74
CA ARG A 344 0.77 51.98 -16.48
C ARG A 344 -0.02 52.83 -15.53
N GLN A 345 0.49 54.03 -15.20
CA GLN A 345 -0.35 55.07 -14.59
C GLN A 345 -1.43 55.42 -15.62
N THR A 346 -2.69 55.12 -15.33
CA THR A 346 -3.83 55.66 -16.06
C THR A 346 -3.78 57.17 -15.84
N PRO A 347 -3.80 58.01 -16.90
CA PRO A 347 -3.91 59.45 -16.72
C PRO A 347 -5.14 59.74 -15.87
N SER A 348 -4.96 60.57 -14.84
CA SER A 348 -6.07 61.06 -14.02
C SER A 348 -7.14 61.64 -14.96
N PRO A 349 -8.43 61.30 -14.81
CA PRO A 349 -9.45 61.94 -15.62
C PRO A 349 -9.36 63.45 -15.40
N GLU A 350 -9.32 64.20 -16.51
CA GLU A 350 -9.43 65.70 -16.49
C GLU A 350 -10.65 66.06 -15.66
N PRO A 351 -10.56 67.13 -14.80
CA PRO A 351 -11.68 67.59 -14.03
C PRO A 351 -12.76 68.08 -15.02
N SER A 352 -13.85 67.33 -15.06
CA SER A 352 -15.03 67.73 -15.81
C SER A 352 -15.50 69.15 -15.36
N ALA A 353 -15.73 70.04 -16.32
CA ALA A 353 -16.17 71.42 -16.12
C ALA A 353 -17.35 71.49 -15.15
N SER A 354 -17.30 72.53 -14.30
CA SER A 354 -18.31 72.87 -13.29
C SER A 354 -19.74 72.85 -13.84
N PRO A 355 -20.68 72.22 -13.13
CA PRO A 355 -22.09 72.39 -13.47
C PRO A 355 -22.60 73.78 -13.02
N THR A 356 -23.36 74.37 -13.85
CA THR A 356 -24.19 75.60 -13.58
C THR A 356 -25.14 75.34 -12.41
N PRO A 357 -25.37 76.33 -11.52
CA PRO A 357 -26.25 76.18 -10.38
C PRO A 357 -27.72 76.42 -10.82
N ASP A 358 -28.56 75.38 -10.76
CA ASP A 358 -30.01 75.48 -10.55
C ASP A 358 -30.67 74.08 -10.65
N ALA A 359 -30.89 73.44 -9.48
CA ALA A 359 -32.05 72.58 -9.19
C ALA A 359 -31.96 72.00 -7.77
N PRO A 360 -33.12 71.78 -7.11
CA PRO A 360 -33.14 71.54 -5.65
C PRO A 360 -32.83 70.15 -5.22
N ASP A 361 -32.23 70.11 -4.04
CA ASP A 361 -31.99 69.10 -3.04
C ASP A 361 -32.79 67.78 -3.13
N HIS A 362 -32.10 66.66 -3.52
CA HIS A 362 -32.42 65.31 -3.09
C HIS A 362 -31.12 64.62 -2.79
N THR A 363 -30.90 64.42 -1.50
CA THR A 363 -29.77 63.70 -0.89
C THR A 363 -29.68 62.28 -1.40
N ILE A 364 -28.76 62.01 -2.33
CA ILE A 364 -28.33 60.69 -2.69
C ILE A 364 -26.85 60.59 -2.29
N ALA A 365 -26.54 59.65 -1.38
CA ALA A 365 -25.18 59.35 -0.97
C ALA A 365 -24.29 59.05 -2.19
N PRO A 366 -23.04 59.52 -2.25
CA PRO A 366 -22.17 59.26 -3.39
C PRO A 366 -21.85 57.78 -3.45
N THR A 367 -22.36 57.07 -4.44
CA THR A 367 -21.89 55.78 -4.85
C THR A 367 -20.43 55.93 -5.29
N GLN A 368 -19.49 55.41 -4.52
CA GLN A 368 -18.09 55.34 -4.93
C GLN A 368 -18.02 54.56 -6.26
N ALA A 369 -17.52 55.21 -7.28
CA ALA A 369 -17.21 54.58 -8.56
C ALA A 369 -16.19 53.44 -8.29
N PRO A 370 -16.35 52.25 -8.90
CA PRO A 370 -15.39 51.19 -8.74
C PRO A 370 -14.00 51.68 -9.19
N LEU A 371 -13.00 51.45 -8.31
CA LEU A 371 -11.59 51.70 -8.62
C LEU A 371 -11.24 50.95 -9.93
N PRO A 372 -10.61 51.62 -10.90
CA PRO A 372 -10.19 50.95 -12.13
C PRO A 372 -9.23 49.85 -11.82
N THR A 373 -9.60 48.60 -12.11
CA THR A 373 -8.74 47.44 -12.01
C THR A 373 -7.70 47.54 -13.13
N ALA A 374 -6.52 48.06 -12.81
CA ALA A 374 -5.42 48.10 -13.75
C ALA A 374 -4.94 46.66 -14.02
N THR A 375 -5.13 46.17 -15.23
CA THR A 375 -4.52 44.90 -15.67
C THR A 375 -3.01 45.11 -15.72
N PRO A 376 -2.23 44.33 -14.98
CA PRO A 376 -0.77 44.48 -15.01
C PRO A 376 -0.22 44.15 -16.41
N SER A 377 0.66 45.00 -16.92
CA SER A 377 1.46 44.70 -18.09
C SER A 377 2.83 44.27 -17.71
N PHE A 378 3.55 43.54 -18.59
CA PHE A 378 4.87 43.00 -18.28
C PHE A 378 5.92 43.69 -19.15
N SER A 379 7.16 43.81 -18.59
CA SER A 379 8.35 44.14 -19.38
C SER A 379 8.77 42.95 -20.25
N SER A 380 9.67 43.17 -21.21
CA SER A 380 10.30 42.07 -21.94
C SER A 380 11.22 41.28 -21.01
N TYR A 381 11.33 39.98 -21.29
CA TYR A 381 12.25 39.09 -20.55
C TYR A 381 13.71 39.49 -20.70
N LYS A 382 14.46 39.49 -19.61
CA LYS A 382 15.91 39.67 -19.55
C LYS A 382 16.57 38.43 -19.03
N LYS A 383 17.61 37.93 -19.71
CA LYS A 383 18.38 36.74 -19.28
C LYS A 383 19.14 37.01 -18.00
N VAL A 384 19.06 36.07 -17.05
CA VAL A 384 19.96 35.99 -15.91
C VAL A 384 21.30 35.45 -16.39
N LYS A 385 22.42 36.07 -15.98
CA LYS A 385 23.75 35.77 -16.51
C LYS A 385 24.22 34.38 -16.16
N ASP A 386 24.03 33.99 -14.90
CA ASP A 386 24.54 32.73 -14.34
C ASP A 386 23.42 31.67 -14.31
N ALA A 387 23.82 30.40 -14.37
CA ALA A 387 22.91 29.29 -14.14
C ALA A 387 22.61 29.17 -12.64
N LEU A 388 21.36 28.89 -12.31
CA LEU A 388 20.91 28.66 -10.94
C LEU A 388 20.81 27.15 -10.65
N THR A 389 21.11 26.79 -9.42
CA THR A 389 20.97 25.41 -8.95
C THR A 389 19.91 25.36 -7.86
N VAL A 390 18.95 24.44 -8.02
CA VAL A 390 17.83 24.28 -7.09
C VAL A 390 17.56 22.80 -6.85
N THR A 391 17.13 22.49 -5.65
CA THR A 391 16.85 21.11 -5.23
C THR A 391 15.38 20.95 -4.87
N LEU A 392 14.76 19.88 -5.38
CA LEU A 392 13.38 19.50 -5.06
C LEU A 392 13.33 18.08 -4.49
N PRO A 393 12.48 17.82 -3.48
CA PRO A 393 12.18 16.45 -3.03
C PRO A 393 11.57 15.59 -4.16
N ILE A 394 12.01 14.33 -4.30
CA ILE A 394 11.52 13.43 -5.36
C ILE A 394 10.05 13.06 -5.15
N PHE A 395 9.67 12.70 -3.92
CA PHE A 395 8.39 12.00 -3.68
C PHE A 395 7.18 12.88 -3.33
N THR A 396 7.33 14.13 -3.01
CA THR A 396 6.17 14.98 -2.66
C THR A 396 5.98 16.15 -3.60
N THR A 397 7.05 16.76 -4.03
CA THR A 397 6.99 17.99 -4.81
C THR A 397 7.21 17.74 -6.29
N ALA A 398 8.07 16.79 -6.66
CA ALA A 398 8.34 16.50 -8.06
C ALA A 398 7.17 15.74 -8.75
N GLU A 399 6.51 14.81 -8.05
CA GLU A 399 5.30 14.15 -8.59
C GLU A 399 4.16 15.15 -8.74
N GLN A 400 3.88 15.95 -7.73
CA GLN A 400 2.88 17.02 -7.81
C GLN A 400 3.27 18.10 -8.83
N ALA A 401 4.56 18.44 -8.90
CA ALA A 401 5.06 19.43 -9.83
C ALA A 401 5.05 18.94 -11.29
N MET A 402 5.11 17.65 -11.53
CA MET A 402 5.02 17.07 -12.87
C MET A 402 3.58 16.73 -13.30
N GLY A 403 2.60 17.01 -12.46
CA GLY A 403 1.19 16.82 -12.78
C GLY A 403 0.75 15.36 -12.77
N LEU A 404 1.25 14.57 -11.81
CA LEU A 404 1.02 13.13 -11.65
C LEU A 404 -0.01 12.82 -10.59
#